data_33d96c9e97a61766bcab758c8cf4ec6e
#
_entry.id   33d96c9e97a61766bcab758c8cf4ec6e
#
_cell.length_a   1.000
_cell.length_b   1.000
_cell.length_c   1.000
_cell.angle_alpha   90.00
_cell.angle_beta   90.00
_cell.angle_gamma   90.00
#
_symmetry.space_group_name_H-M   'P 1'
#
loop_
_entity.id
_entity.type
_entity.pdbx_description
1 polymer ?
#
loop_
_entity_poly.entity_id
_entity_poly.type
_entity_poly.pdbx_seq_one_letter_code
_entity_poly.pdbx_strand_id
1 'polypeptide(L)'
;MKVEFKAKLTRKEMFSFLINNAYRKPMGVVMFLFGIGCYVVAVLTYSQMELYSILLLILLGSIYTIIQPVMLWRNAGRQIARNPVYKDELNYCFDEKGITVSQGGSVTSKNWDECYKAADYGRIVVIYITVNNGIILPKAAIGSQYEKFVKLVRAHLPGRLK
;
A
#
# COMPACT_ATOMS: atom_id res chain seq x y z
N MET A 1 -17.07 -16.93 13.07
CA MET A 1 -15.71 -17.45 12.74
C MET A 1 -14.69 -16.45 13.27
N LYS A 2 -13.56 -16.90 13.87
CA LYS A 2 -12.56 -16.00 14.49
C LYS A 2 -11.18 -16.29 13.89
N VAL A 3 -10.42 -15.25 13.59
CA VAL A 3 -9.04 -15.33 13.10
C VAL A 3 -8.19 -14.36 13.94
N GLU A 4 -7.12 -14.88 14.54
CA GLU A 4 -6.22 -14.10 15.39
C GLU A 4 -4.79 -14.32 14.97
N PHE A 5 -4.03 -13.23 14.89
CA PHE A 5 -2.59 -13.28 14.63
C PHE A 5 -1.90 -12.03 15.15
N LYS A 6 -0.59 -12.14 15.33
CA LYS A 6 0.28 -11.01 15.68
C LYS A 6 1.08 -10.59 14.46
N ALA A 7 1.22 -9.30 14.28
CA ALA A 7 2.06 -8.77 13.21
C ALA A 7 2.77 -7.49 13.63
N LYS A 8 4.01 -7.37 13.19
CA LYS A 8 4.78 -6.14 13.24
C LYS A 8 4.86 -5.57 11.85
N LEU A 9 4.46 -4.31 11.68
CA LEU A 9 4.53 -3.65 10.40
C LEU A 9 5.96 -3.15 10.16
N THR A 10 6.55 -3.54 9.04
CA THR A 10 7.88 -3.12 8.65
C THR A 10 7.84 -2.05 7.54
N ARG A 11 9.01 -1.47 7.25
CA ARG A 11 9.16 -0.52 6.14
C ARG A 11 8.72 -1.11 4.79
N LYS A 12 8.93 -2.42 4.59
CA LYS A 12 8.59 -3.10 3.32
C LYS A 12 7.08 -3.17 3.10
N GLU A 13 6.31 -3.52 4.13
CA GLU A 13 4.84 -3.56 4.07
C GLU A 13 4.25 -2.16 3.92
N MET A 14 4.79 -1.18 4.67
CA MET A 14 4.37 0.21 4.54
C MET A 14 4.68 0.76 3.13
N PHE A 15 5.84 0.45 2.58
CA PHE A 15 6.17 0.82 1.19
C PHE A 15 5.24 0.15 0.18
N SER A 16 4.95 -1.15 0.37
CA SER A 16 4.01 -1.87 -0.48
C SER A 16 2.62 -1.20 -0.47
N PHE A 17 2.16 -0.75 0.68
CA PHE A 17 0.91 0.02 0.78
C PHE A 17 0.99 1.34 0.01
N LEU A 18 2.02 2.15 0.27
CA LEU A 18 2.17 3.47 -0.34
C LEU A 18 2.30 3.41 -1.87
N ILE A 19 3.10 2.47 -2.39
CA ILE A 19 3.30 2.35 -3.84
C ILE A 19 2.04 1.85 -4.55
N ASN A 20 1.34 0.86 -3.98
CA ASN A 20 0.08 0.40 -4.56
C ASN A 20 -1.00 1.50 -4.51
N ASN A 21 -1.06 2.27 -3.43
CA ASN A 21 -2.00 3.38 -3.31
C ASN A 21 -1.68 4.54 -4.27
N ALA A 22 -0.41 4.77 -4.61
CA ALA A 22 0.00 5.78 -5.58
C ALA A 22 -0.21 5.33 -7.03
N TYR A 23 0.23 4.11 -7.39
CA TYR A 23 0.33 3.67 -8.79
C TYR A 23 -0.86 2.86 -9.30
N ARG A 24 -1.74 2.33 -8.45
CA ARG A 24 -2.96 1.64 -8.90
C ARG A 24 -4.16 2.57 -9.09
N LYS A 25 -4.06 3.83 -8.71
CA LYS A 25 -5.07 4.84 -9.03
C LYS A 25 -4.94 5.27 -10.49
N PRO A 26 -6.03 5.62 -11.17
CA PRO A 26 -5.99 6.02 -12.58
C PRO A 26 -4.96 7.12 -12.86
N MET A 27 -4.92 8.15 -12.01
CA MET A 27 -3.95 9.25 -12.13
C MET A 27 -2.49 8.76 -12.00
N GLY A 28 -2.23 7.80 -11.10
CA GLY A 28 -0.90 7.23 -10.93
C GLY A 28 -0.42 6.47 -12.18
N VAL A 29 -1.34 5.71 -12.81
CA VAL A 29 -1.06 5.01 -14.07
C VAL A 29 -0.77 6.01 -15.19
N VAL A 30 -1.61 7.04 -15.32
CA VAL A 30 -1.42 8.09 -16.34
C VAL A 30 -0.07 8.80 -16.18
N MET A 31 0.29 9.19 -14.95
CA MET A 31 1.56 9.86 -14.68
C MET A 31 2.78 8.96 -14.92
N PHE A 32 2.65 7.68 -14.62
CA PHE A 32 3.71 6.71 -14.92
C PHE A 32 3.90 6.53 -16.43
N LEU A 33 2.82 6.38 -17.18
CA LEU A 33 2.86 6.30 -18.65
C LEU A 33 3.40 7.59 -19.28
N PHE A 34 3.01 8.75 -18.76
CA PHE A 34 3.57 10.03 -19.18
C PHE A 34 5.09 10.08 -18.98
N GLY A 35 5.58 9.61 -17.82
CA GLY A 35 7.01 9.51 -17.56
C GLY A 35 7.76 8.64 -18.57
N ILE A 36 7.18 7.47 -18.92
CA ILE A 36 7.73 6.61 -19.98
C ILE A 36 7.70 7.32 -21.34
N GLY A 37 6.59 8.01 -21.65
CA GLY A 37 6.47 8.81 -22.89
C GLY A 37 7.56 9.85 -23.04
N CYS A 38 7.93 10.55 -21.96
CA CYS A 38 9.05 11.50 -21.98
C CYS A 38 10.38 10.84 -22.41
N TYR A 39 10.67 9.62 -21.92
CA TYR A 39 11.88 8.90 -22.32
C TYR A 39 11.82 8.47 -23.79
N VAL A 40 10.67 7.98 -24.25
CA VAL A 40 10.48 7.59 -25.66
C VAL A 40 10.70 8.78 -26.58
N VAL A 41 10.11 9.94 -26.27
CA VAL A 41 10.30 11.17 -27.04
C VAL A 41 11.78 11.59 -27.03
N ALA A 42 12.44 11.58 -25.86
CA ALA A 42 13.85 11.93 -25.76
C ALA A 42 14.75 11.05 -26.67
N VAL A 43 14.44 9.75 -26.75
CA VAL A 43 15.20 8.81 -27.62
C VAL A 43 14.91 9.06 -29.10
N LEU A 44 13.64 9.24 -29.48
CA LEU A 44 13.24 9.41 -30.87
C LEU A 44 13.69 10.74 -31.47
N THR A 45 13.81 11.78 -30.64
CA THR A 45 14.17 13.13 -31.11
C THR A 45 15.61 13.52 -30.78
N TYR A 46 16.43 12.57 -30.34
CA TYR A 46 17.81 12.81 -29.89
C TYR A 46 18.65 13.58 -30.87
N SER A 47 18.55 13.33 -32.19
CA SER A 47 19.33 13.99 -33.25
C SER A 47 18.74 15.36 -33.68
N GLN A 48 17.55 15.70 -33.23
CA GLN A 48 16.82 16.91 -33.69
C GLN A 48 16.67 17.97 -32.59
N MET A 49 16.84 17.57 -31.32
CA MET A 49 16.65 18.46 -30.17
C MET A 49 17.99 18.85 -29.55
N GLU A 50 18.03 20.06 -28.99
CA GLU A 50 19.18 20.51 -28.22
C GLU A 50 19.30 19.73 -26.90
N LEU A 51 20.54 19.57 -26.43
CA LEU A 51 20.86 18.76 -25.23
C LEU A 51 20.03 19.13 -24.01
N TYR A 52 19.77 20.42 -23.77
CA TYR A 52 18.98 20.86 -22.61
C TYR A 52 17.54 20.37 -22.66
N SER A 53 16.96 20.32 -23.86
CA SER A 53 15.57 19.80 -24.05
C SER A 53 15.48 18.30 -23.75
N ILE A 54 16.49 17.54 -24.17
CA ILE A 54 16.58 16.11 -23.88
C ILE A 54 16.75 15.88 -22.37
N LEU A 55 17.63 16.65 -21.72
CA LEU A 55 17.83 16.56 -20.27
C LEU A 55 16.55 16.92 -19.50
N LEU A 56 15.79 17.90 -19.98
CA LEU A 56 14.50 18.27 -19.38
C LEU A 56 13.48 17.12 -19.51
N LEU A 57 13.37 16.47 -20.66
CA LEU A 57 12.50 15.31 -20.85
C LEU A 57 12.88 14.14 -19.93
N ILE A 58 14.17 13.85 -19.81
CA ILE A 58 14.68 12.82 -18.91
C ILE A 58 14.34 13.17 -17.46
N LEU A 59 14.52 14.41 -17.04
CA LEU A 59 14.19 14.88 -15.70
C LEU A 59 12.68 14.72 -15.42
N LEU A 60 11.83 15.20 -16.32
CA LEU A 60 10.37 15.09 -16.19
C LEU A 60 9.93 13.61 -16.13
N GLY A 61 10.46 12.76 -16.99
CA GLY A 61 10.20 11.31 -16.96
C GLY A 61 10.62 10.69 -15.64
N SER A 62 11.75 11.12 -15.08
CA SER A 62 12.30 10.57 -13.84
C SER A 62 11.48 10.92 -12.59
N ILE A 63 10.70 11.99 -12.61
CA ILE A 63 9.90 12.41 -11.44
C ILE A 63 8.99 11.26 -10.96
N TYR A 64 8.24 10.65 -11.86
CA TYR A 64 7.26 9.63 -11.50
C TYR A 64 7.82 8.21 -11.56
N THR A 65 8.82 7.97 -12.40
CA THR A 65 9.40 6.63 -12.58
C THR A 65 10.49 6.29 -11.56
N ILE A 66 11.27 7.28 -11.11
CA ILE A 66 12.42 7.07 -10.22
C ILE A 66 12.25 7.83 -8.90
N ILE A 67 12.03 9.16 -8.96
CA ILE A 67 12.05 10.01 -7.76
C ILE A 67 10.89 9.64 -6.83
N GLN A 68 9.70 9.47 -7.36
CA GLN A 68 8.53 9.13 -6.56
C GLN A 68 8.66 7.80 -5.80
N PRO A 69 9.03 6.66 -6.40
CA PRO A 69 9.28 5.41 -5.66
C PRO A 69 10.32 5.57 -4.55
N VAL A 70 11.40 6.29 -4.81
CA VAL A 70 12.44 6.56 -3.81
C VAL A 70 11.87 7.39 -2.65
N MET A 71 11.08 8.42 -2.95
CA MET A 71 10.41 9.23 -1.93
C MET A 71 9.41 8.41 -1.10
N LEU A 72 8.62 7.54 -1.74
CA LEU A 72 7.69 6.65 -1.05
C LEU A 72 8.43 5.67 -0.13
N TRP A 73 9.56 5.13 -0.58
CA TRP A 73 10.41 4.28 0.25
C TRP A 73 10.96 5.01 1.49
N ARG A 74 11.43 6.25 1.32
CA ARG A 74 11.88 7.09 2.45
C ARG A 74 10.73 7.44 3.38
N ASN A 75 9.56 7.77 2.83
CA ASN A 75 8.35 8.07 3.59
C ASN A 75 7.86 6.86 4.40
N ALA A 76 7.89 5.66 3.83
CA ALA A 76 7.57 4.42 4.55
C ALA A 76 8.46 4.24 5.78
N GLY A 77 9.78 4.44 5.64
CA GLY A 77 10.70 4.38 6.76
C GLY A 77 10.41 5.43 7.83
N ARG A 78 10.13 6.66 7.41
CA ARG A 78 9.77 7.75 8.35
C ARG A 78 8.47 7.48 9.10
N GLN A 79 7.44 6.96 8.44
CA GLN A 79 6.16 6.62 9.08
C GLN A 79 6.33 5.53 10.13
N ILE A 80 7.08 4.46 9.81
CA ILE A 80 7.37 3.39 10.77
C ILE A 80 8.18 3.91 11.98
N ALA A 81 9.19 4.74 11.74
CA ALA A 81 10.05 5.25 12.81
C ALA A 81 9.34 6.25 13.74
N ARG A 82 8.46 7.09 13.18
CA ARG A 82 7.78 8.15 13.92
C ARG A 82 6.54 7.69 14.68
N ASN A 83 5.86 6.67 14.20
CA ASN A 83 4.64 6.21 14.84
C ASN A 83 4.94 5.12 15.87
N PRO A 84 4.72 5.38 17.17
CA PRO A 84 4.98 4.41 18.22
C PRO A 84 4.19 3.11 18.07
N VAL A 85 3.00 3.17 17.46
CA VAL A 85 2.16 1.99 17.17
C VAL A 85 2.88 0.93 16.34
N TYR A 86 3.82 1.31 15.47
CA TYR A 86 4.55 0.35 14.62
C TYR A 86 5.86 -0.17 15.23
N LYS A 87 6.23 0.29 16.44
CA LYS A 87 7.45 -0.18 17.13
C LYS A 87 7.30 -1.60 17.65
N ASP A 88 6.12 -1.94 18.13
CA ASP A 88 5.83 -3.22 18.73
C ASP A 88 4.85 -4.04 17.89
N GLU A 89 4.67 -5.31 18.27
CA GLU A 89 3.70 -6.18 17.62
C GLU A 89 2.27 -5.75 17.94
N LEU A 90 1.42 -5.79 16.93
CA LEU A 90 -0.01 -5.57 17.03
C LEU A 90 -0.72 -6.92 17.04
N ASN A 91 -1.64 -7.11 17.96
CA ASN A 91 -2.53 -8.26 17.97
C ASN A 91 -3.78 -7.92 17.15
N TYR A 92 -4.04 -8.70 16.14
CA TYR A 92 -5.22 -8.57 15.28
C TYR A 92 -6.20 -9.69 15.59
N CYS A 93 -7.45 -9.33 15.79
CA CYS A 93 -8.57 -10.24 15.94
C CYS A 93 -9.67 -9.84 14.96
N PHE A 94 -10.07 -10.80 14.12
CA PHE A 94 -11.15 -10.66 13.14
C PHE A 94 -12.25 -11.63 13.52
N ASP A 95 -13.47 -11.13 13.66
CA ASP A 95 -14.65 -11.94 13.95
C ASP A 95 -15.87 -11.47 13.15
N GLU A 96 -17.04 -12.03 13.44
CA GLU A 96 -18.29 -11.66 12.76
C GLU A 96 -18.72 -10.21 13.02
N LYS A 97 -18.25 -9.59 14.10
CA LYS A 97 -18.60 -8.21 14.48
C LYS A 97 -17.69 -7.19 13.82
N GLY A 98 -16.42 -7.54 13.58
CA GLY A 98 -15.48 -6.60 13.01
C GLY A 98 -14.00 -6.94 13.24
N ILE A 99 -13.21 -5.91 13.34
CA ILE A 99 -11.76 -5.95 13.46
C ILE A 99 -11.37 -5.32 14.80
N THR A 100 -10.67 -6.07 15.62
CA THR A 100 -10.08 -5.55 16.85
C THR A 100 -8.57 -5.59 16.74
N VAL A 101 -7.93 -4.45 17.00
CA VAL A 101 -6.48 -4.30 17.05
C VAL A 101 -6.10 -3.91 18.47
N SER A 102 -5.20 -4.66 19.08
CA SER A 102 -4.74 -4.38 20.44
C SER A 102 -3.22 -4.32 20.54
N GLN A 103 -2.73 -3.41 21.39
CA GLN A 103 -1.32 -3.20 21.66
C GLN A 103 -1.14 -2.54 23.03
N GLY A 104 -0.29 -3.11 23.89
CA GLY A 104 0.13 -2.49 25.16
C GLY A 104 -1.02 -2.04 26.07
N GLY A 105 -2.15 -2.77 26.07
CA GLY A 105 -3.33 -2.41 26.85
C GLY A 105 -4.33 -1.49 26.12
N SER A 106 -3.94 -0.88 25.00
CA SER A 106 -4.86 -0.13 24.14
C SER A 106 -5.58 -1.09 23.20
N VAL A 107 -6.89 -0.94 23.06
CA VAL A 107 -7.75 -1.73 22.17
C VAL A 107 -8.53 -0.78 21.27
N THR A 108 -8.47 -1.01 19.98
CA THR A 108 -9.25 -0.28 18.99
C THR A 108 -10.07 -1.29 18.20
N SER A 109 -11.38 -1.11 18.17
CA SER A 109 -12.30 -1.96 17.40
C SER A 109 -12.97 -1.15 16.30
N LYS A 110 -13.22 -1.82 15.18
CA LYS A 110 -13.95 -1.29 14.02
C LYS A 110 -14.95 -2.34 13.55
N ASN A 111 -16.19 -1.94 13.37
CA ASN A 111 -17.19 -2.80 12.76
C ASN A 111 -16.95 -2.93 11.25
N TRP A 112 -17.47 -4.01 10.65
CA TRP A 112 -17.34 -4.18 9.19
C TRP A 112 -17.98 -3.07 8.39
N ASP A 113 -19.07 -2.47 8.88
CA ASP A 113 -19.76 -1.35 8.23
C ASP A 113 -18.93 -0.05 8.19
N GLU A 114 -17.92 0.06 9.06
CA GLU A 114 -16.97 1.17 9.06
C GLU A 114 -15.82 0.95 8.08
N CYS A 115 -15.77 -0.20 7.41
CA CYS A 115 -14.73 -0.57 6.46
C CYS A 115 -15.25 -0.36 5.03
N TYR A 116 -14.41 0.25 4.19
CA TYR A 116 -14.80 0.60 2.81
C TYR A 116 -14.63 -0.55 1.82
N LYS A 117 -13.49 -1.24 1.88
CA LYS A 117 -13.15 -2.38 1.01
C LYS A 117 -11.91 -3.12 1.50
N ALA A 118 -11.71 -4.32 1.00
CA ALA A 118 -10.46 -5.06 1.17
C ALA A 118 -9.71 -5.23 -0.16
N ALA A 119 -8.39 -5.20 -0.14
CA ALA A 119 -7.55 -5.40 -1.32
C ALA A 119 -6.30 -6.22 -0.99
N ASP A 120 -5.96 -7.15 -1.89
CA ASP A 120 -4.73 -7.93 -1.84
C ASP A 120 -3.68 -7.33 -2.77
N TYR A 121 -2.51 -7.06 -2.23
CA TYR A 121 -1.35 -6.52 -2.93
C TYR A 121 -0.17 -7.50 -2.94
N GLY A 122 -0.45 -8.79 -2.85
CA GLY A 122 0.53 -9.85 -2.87
C GLY A 122 1.23 -10.05 -1.52
N ARG A 123 2.04 -9.10 -1.07
CA ARG A 123 2.76 -9.13 0.21
C ARG A 123 1.88 -8.75 1.39
N ILE A 124 0.91 -7.89 1.15
CA ILE A 124 0.01 -7.34 2.17
C ILE A 124 -1.44 -7.46 1.74
N VAL A 125 -2.31 -7.59 2.72
CA VAL A 125 -3.74 -7.31 2.57
C VAL A 125 -4.03 -5.98 3.25
N VAL A 126 -4.83 -5.14 2.63
CA VAL A 126 -5.24 -3.86 3.19
C VAL A 126 -6.75 -3.84 3.34
N ILE A 127 -7.23 -3.58 4.55
CA ILE A 127 -8.64 -3.28 4.80
C ILE A 127 -8.76 -1.76 4.91
N TYR A 128 -9.36 -1.16 3.90
CA TYR A 128 -9.54 0.27 3.83
C TYR A 128 -10.68 0.73 4.71
N ILE A 129 -10.42 1.71 5.56
CA ILE A 129 -11.42 2.43 6.35
C ILE A 129 -11.91 3.65 5.57
N THR A 130 -11.01 4.27 4.80
CA THR A 130 -11.32 5.36 3.89
C THR A 130 -10.64 5.11 2.54
N VAL A 131 -10.86 5.99 1.56
CA VAL A 131 -10.25 5.89 0.22
C VAL A 131 -8.71 5.82 0.27
N ASN A 132 -8.09 6.43 1.30
CA ASN A 132 -6.64 6.57 1.42
C ASN A 132 -6.03 5.91 2.65
N ASN A 133 -6.84 5.55 3.65
CA ASN A 133 -6.38 4.98 4.91
C ASN A 133 -6.94 3.59 5.12
N GLY A 134 -6.14 2.69 5.66
CA GLY A 134 -6.55 1.33 5.97
C GLY A 134 -5.61 0.62 6.92
N ILE A 135 -6.07 -0.51 7.40
CA ILE A 135 -5.30 -1.44 8.22
C ILE A 135 -4.46 -2.30 7.30
N ILE A 136 -3.14 -2.24 7.47
CA ILE A 136 -2.16 -2.96 6.66
C ILE A 136 -1.83 -4.27 7.37
N LEU A 137 -2.07 -5.39 6.71
CA LEU A 137 -1.89 -6.73 7.24
C LEU A 137 -0.81 -7.46 6.45
N PRO A 138 0.35 -7.76 7.05
CA PRO A 138 1.36 -8.59 6.41
C PRO A 138 0.82 -10.00 6.16
N LYS A 139 0.80 -10.45 4.92
CA LYS A 139 0.27 -11.78 4.55
C LYS A 139 1.01 -12.92 5.26
N ALA A 140 2.32 -12.76 5.41
CA ALA A 140 3.15 -13.73 6.13
C ALA A 140 2.74 -13.93 7.60
N ALA A 141 2.19 -12.91 8.25
CA ALA A 141 1.73 -13.00 9.63
C ALA A 141 0.38 -13.72 9.77
N ILE A 142 -0.46 -13.67 8.74
CA ILE A 142 -1.74 -14.42 8.72
C ILE A 142 -1.46 -15.92 8.57
N GLY A 143 -0.44 -16.28 7.80
CA GLY A 143 0.07 -17.65 7.66
C GLY A 143 -1.01 -18.65 7.23
N SER A 144 -1.09 -19.77 7.93
CA SER A 144 -2.04 -20.86 7.66
C SER A 144 -3.52 -20.47 7.82
N GLN A 145 -3.81 -19.37 8.50
CA GLN A 145 -5.18 -18.88 8.69
C GLN A 145 -5.68 -18.04 7.51
N TYR A 146 -4.87 -17.85 6.45
CA TYR A 146 -5.18 -16.96 5.34
C TYR A 146 -6.50 -17.31 4.64
N GLU A 147 -6.78 -18.57 4.38
CA GLU A 147 -8.05 -18.99 3.77
C GLU A 147 -9.26 -18.67 4.62
N LYS A 148 -9.17 -18.93 5.95
CA LYS A 148 -10.22 -18.57 6.91
C LYS A 148 -10.43 -17.06 6.97
N PHE A 149 -9.33 -16.30 6.99
CA PHE A 149 -9.34 -14.84 6.95
C PHE A 149 -10.03 -14.33 5.68
N VAL A 150 -9.66 -14.84 4.51
CA VAL A 150 -10.26 -14.44 3.22
C VAL A 150 -11.76 -14.72 3.19
N LYS A 151 -12.20 -15.91 3.67
CA LYS A 151 -13.62 -16.24 3.74
C LYS A 151 -14.40 -15.26 4.63
N LEU A 152 -13.84 -14.93 5.80
CA LEU A 152 -14.46 -13.98 6.74
C LEU A 152 -14.56 -12.58 6.13
N VAL A 153 -13.48 -12.07 5.56
CA VAL A 153 -13.45 -10.73 4.96
C VAL A 153 -14.38 -10.63 3.75
N ARG A 154 -14.42 -11.65 2.87
CA ARG A 154 -15.31 -11.67 1.71
C ARG A 154 -16.80 -11.70 2.08
N ALA A 155 -17.14 -12.28 3.21
CA ALA A 155 -18.52 -12.31 3.69
C ALA A 155 -19.04 -10.92 4.08
N HIS A 156 -18.15 -9.99 4.46
CA HIS A 156 -18.53 -8.69 5.00
C HIS A 156 -18.10 -7.50 4.13
N LEU A 157 -17.04 -7.65 3.31
CA LEU A 157 -16.49 -6.55 2.53
C LEU A 157 -16.40 -6.87 1.03
N PRO A 158 -16.84 -5.96 0.16
CA PRO A 158 -16.55 -6.06 -1.26
C PRO A 158 -15.04 -5.88 -1.48
N GLY A 159 -14.46 -6.65 -2.39
CA GLY A 159 -13.05 -6.46 -2.71
C GLY A 159 -12.41 -7.62 -3.46
N ARG A 160 -11.20 -7.37 -3.93
CA ARG A 160 -10.38 -8.35 -4.65
C ARG A 160 -9.39 -9.00 -3.69
N LEU A 161 -9.88 -9.88 -2.85
CA LEU A 161 -9.01 -10.83 -2.16
C LEU A 161 -8.90 -12.09 -3.03
N LYS A 162 -7.69 -12.42 -3.41
CA LYS A 162 -7.36 -13.68 -4.11
C LYS A 162 -6.94 -14.74 -3.10
#